data_54b191faec4d641830c9ccde9bd53a76
#
_entry.id   54b191faec4d641830c9ccde9bd53a76
#
_cell.length_a   1.000
_cell.length_b   1.000
_cell.length_c   1.000
_cell.angle_alpha   90.00
_cell.angle_beta   90.00
_cell.angle_gamma   90.00
#
_symmetry.space_group_name_H-M   'P 1'
#
loop_
_entity.id
_entity.type
_entity.pdbx_description
1 polymer ?
#
loop_
_entity_poly.entity_id
_entity_poly.type
_entity_poly.pdbx_seq_one_letter_code
_entity_poly.pdbx_strand_id
1 'polypeptide(L)'
;MYALISSTLKTRLLEKRDRVNFFYRLEEHATAKSTANVPFVVYEARSWTFKELYDIVLKYASWLKKTYNIAPKEIVAMDFMNSPQFIFLWMALWSLGATPAFINYNLVGNPLLHCIRVSTARIVFVDEQVRSNFTSEIADAVTSQDFRDGKGPVEVVFFSRDIEQQVHSTEGLREPDSSRSGAVGHGIAKLVYTSGTTGLPKPAIVSWSKVRVGGGFVSNWAGLKRNDRFYTVSVSWLLYILFQVLHAQHLTASL
;
A
#
# COMPACT_ATOMS: atom_id res chain seq x y z
N MET A 1 -13.44 -24.66 0.64
CA MET A 1 -14.80 -24.16 0.37
C MET A 1 -15.34 -23.28 1.51
N TYR A 2 -15.32 -23.71 2.76
CA TYR A 2 -15.87 -22.95 3.92
C TYR A 2 -15.20 -21.57 4.12
N ALA A 3 -13.87 -21.48 4.01
CA ALA A 3 -13.12 -20.22 4.14
C ALA A 3 -13.47 -19.19 3.07
N LEU A 4 -13.72 -19.61 1.84
CA LEU A 4 -14.12 -18.72 0.74
C LEU A 4 -15.53 -18.17 0.94
N ILE A 5 -16.47 -19.00 1.37
CA ILE A 5 -17.85 -18.57 1.65
C ILE A 5 -17.87 -17.58 2.80
N SER A 6 -17.15 -17.86 3.88
CA SER A 6 -17.02 -16.97 5.04
C SER A 6 -16.38 -15.61 4.64
N SER A 7 -15.35 -15.63 3.80
CA SER A 7 -14.70 -14.39 3.31
C SER A 7 -15.64 -13.55 2.44
N THR A 8 -16.44 -14.17 1.60
CA THR A 8 -17.40 -13.48 0.73
C THR A 8 -18.51 -12.80 1.56
N LEU A 9 -19.06 -13.52 2.55
CA LEU A 9 -20.06 -12.96 3.46
C LEU A 9 -19.50 -11.79 4.28
N LYS A 10 -18.27 -11.92 4.80
CA LYS A 10 -17.58 -10.82 5.52
C LYS A 10 -17.36 -9.61 4.60
N THR A 11 -16.96 -9.81 3.35
CA THR A 11 -16.79 -8.70 2.40
C THR A 11 -18.10 -7.96 2.16
N ARG A 12 -19.20 -8.67 1.90
CA ARG A 12 -20.53 -8.05 1.73
C ARG A 12 -20.99 -7.28 2.96
N LEU A 13 -20.70 -7.78 4.16
CA LEU A 13 -21.03 -7.05 5.39
C LEU A 13 -20.22 -5.77 5.53
N LEU A 14 -18.94 -5.79 5.14
CA LEU A 14 -18.08 -4.61 5.15
C LEU A 14 -18.48 -3.59 4.08
N GLU A 15 -18.94 -4.04 2.91
CA GLU A 15 -19.52 -3.17 1.89
C GLU A 15 -20.74 -2.41 2.44
N LYS A 16 -21.67 -3.13 3.08
CA LYS A 16 -22.85 -2.51 3.71
C LYS A 16 -22.48 -1.49 4.80
N ARG A 17 -21.35 -1.68 5.47
CA ARG A 17 -20.86 -0.79 6.53
C ARG A 17 -19.91 0.30 5.99
N ASP A 18 -19.61 0.29 4.69
CA ASP A 18 -18.60 1.14 4.06
C ASP A 18 -17.22 1.04 4.75
N ARG A 19 -16.78 -0.20 5.01
CA ARG A 19 -15.55 -0.52 5.76
C ARG A 19 -14.67 -1.53 5.01
N VAL A 20 -14.70 -1.52 3.67
CA VAL A 20 -13.94 -2.45 2.82
C VAL A 20 -12.46 -2.11 2.83
N ASN A 21 -12.10 -0.82 2.85
CA ASN A 21 -10.72 -0.36 2.86
C ASN A 21 -9.98 -0.84 4.13
N PHE A 22 -8.79 -1.40 3.94
CA PHE A 22 -8.01 -1.98 5.05
C PHE A 22 -7.41 -0.95 6.01
N PHE A 23 -7.38 0.33 5.68
CA PHE A 23 -7.05 1.37 6.65
C PHE A 23 -7.91 1.28 7.92
N TYR A 24 -9.19 0.94 7.78
CA TYR A 24 -10.07 0.74 8.93
C TYR A 24 -9.64 -0.39 9.86
N ARG A 25 -8.94 -1.42 9.31
CA ARG A 25 -8.39 -2.50 10.14
C ARG A 25 -7.18 -2.03 10.93
N LEU A 26 -6.29 -1.24 10.31
CA LEU A 26 -5.19 -0.62 11.03
C LEU A 26 -5.72 0.27 12.15
N GLU A 27 -6.69 1.14 11.86
CA GLU A 27 -7.33 2.03 12.81
C GLU A 27 -7.96 1.26 13.99
N GLU A 28 -8.72 0.20 13.71
CA GLU A 28 -9.33 -0.65 14.72
C GLU A 28 -8.30 -1.23 15.70
N HIS A 29 -7.19 -1.77 15.18
CA HIS A 29 -6.12 -2.30 16.03
C HIS A 29 -5.36 -1.21 16.78
N ALA A 30 -5.14 -0.07 16.17
CA ALA A 30 -4.42 1.05 16.77
C ALA A 30 -5.20 1.74 17.91
N THR A 31 -6.53 1.67 17.88
CA THR A 31 -7.41 2.31 18.87
C THR A 31 -7.87 1.33 19.96
N ALA A 32 -7.80 0.03 19.73
CA ALA A 32 -8.20 -0.97 20.72
C ALA A 32 -7.12 -1.16 21.80
N LYS A 33 -7.48 -1.06 23.09
CA LYS A 33 -6.58 -1.22 24.23
C LYS A 33 -5.79 -2.54 24.21
N SER A 34 -6.39 -3.60 23.67
CA SER A 34 -5.77 -4.94 23.61
C SER A 34 -4.70 -5.09 22.53
N THR A 35 -4.66 -4.21 21.53
CA THR A 35 -3.77 -4.36 20.37
C THR A 35 -2.92 -3.13 20.07
N ALA A 36 -3.30 -1.94 20.54
CA ALA A 36 -2.61 -0.69 20.23
C ALA A 36 -1.07 -0.77 20.43
N ASN A 37 -0.63 -1.36 21.53
CA ASN A 37 0.78 -1.47 21.90
C ASN A 37 1.45 -2.79 21.46
N VAL A 38 0.76 -3.60 20.63
CA VAL A 38 1.35 -4.82 20.09
C VAL A 38 2.25 -4.45 18.90
N PRO A 39 3.52 -4.93 18.86
CA PRO A 39 4.39 -4.74 17.72
C PRO A 39 3.75 -5.33 16.44
N PHE A 40 3.74 -4.55 15.37
CA PHE A 40 3.14 -4.96 14.11
C PHE A 40 4.17 -4.99 12.95
N VAL A 41 4.98 -3.95 12.81
CA VAL A 41 6.08 -3.92 11.86
C VAL A 41 7.38 -4.06 12.63
N VAL A 42 8.25 -4.97 12.19
CA VAL A 42 9.62 -5.13 12.71
C VAL A 42 10.57 -5.06 11.53
N TYR A 43 11.53 -4.16 11.58
CA TYR A 43 12.55 -3.99 10.56
C TYR A 43 13.90 -3.71 11.24
N GLU A 44 14.87 -4.58 10.99
CA GLU A 44 16.16 -4.54 11.68
C GLU A 44 16.00 -4.53 13.22
N ALA A 45 16.59 -3.55 13.89
CA ALA A 45 16.53 -3.41 15.36
C ALA A 45 15.31 -2.59 15.85
N ARG A 46 14.45 -2.13 14.96
CA ARG A 46 13.30 -1.27 15.29
C ARG A 46 11.98 -1.98 15.08
N SER A 47 11.02 -1.69 15.95
CA SER A 47 9.65 -2.15 15.80
C SER A 47 8.67 -0.99 15.95
N TRP A 48 7.52 -1.12 15.29
CA TRP A 48 6.39 -0.19 15.41
C TRP A 48 5.17 -0.96 15.85
N THR A 49 4.52 -0.47 16.88
CA THR A 49 3.22 -0.95 17.34
C THR A 49 2.12 -0.54 16.36
N PHE A 50 0.92 -1.10 16.50
CA PHE A 50 -0.23 -0.66 15.69
C PHE A 50 -0.50 0.84 15.86
N LYS A 51 -0.39 1.35 17.09
CA LYS A 51 -0.62 2.77 17.36
C LYS A 51 0.45 3.65 16.73
N GLU A 52 1.72 3.33 16.89
CA GLU A 52 2.82 4.09 16.29
C GLU A 52 2.74 4.07 14.76
N LEU A 53 2.43 2.91 14.16
CA LEU A 53 2.22 2.82 12.72
C LEU A 53 1.04 3.70 12.28
N TYR A 54 -0.07 3.67 12.97
CA TYR A 54 -1.24 4.48 12.66
C TYR A 54 -0.92 5.98 12.73
N ASP A 55 -0.26 6.43 13.81
CA ASP A 55 0.12 7.82 13.98
C ASP A 55 1.07 8.30 12.85
N ILE A 56 2.02 7.46 12.44
CA ILE A 56 2.92 7.73 11.31
C ILE A 56 2.14 7.79 9.99
N VAL A 57 1.25 6.84 9.75
CA VAL A 57 0.41 6.78 8.54
C VAL A 57 -0.44 8.04 8.39
N LEU A 58 -0.96 8.59 9.48
CA LEU A 58 -1.70 9.86 9.44
C LEU A 58 -0.80 11.04 9.03
N LYS A 59 0.45 11.09 9.51
CA LYS A 59 1.42 12.12 9.10
C LYS A 59 1.73 12.03 7.60
N TYR A 60 2.01 10.82 7.09
CA TYR A 60 2.22 10.58 5.66
C TYR A 60 1.00 10.99 4.83
N ALA A 61 -0.21 10.63 5.27
CA ALA A 61 -1.44 10.99 4.59
C ALA A 61 -1.65 12.51 4.52
N SER A 62 -1.45 13.20 5.64
CA SER A 62 -1.56 14.66 5.71
C SER A 62 -0.53 15.34 4.81
N TRP A 63 0.71 14.86 4.80
CA TRP A 63 1.77 15.36 3.94
C TRP A 63 1.44 15.14 2.46
N LEU A 64 1.03 13.93 2.07
CA LEU A 64 0.62 13.60 0.69
C LEU A 64 -0.51 14.50 0.20
N LYS A 65 -1.51 14.71 1.04
CA LYS A 65 -2.64 15.55 0.70
C LYS A 65 -2.25 17.02 0.58
N LYS A 66 -1.48 17.54 1.53
CA LYS A 66 -1.06 18.94 1.58
C LYS A 66 -0.10 19.29 0.46
N THR A 67 0.88 18.44 0.19
CA THR A 67 1.98 18.72 -0.76
C THR A 67 1.61 18.39 -2.18
N TYR A 68 0.96 17.24 -2.40
CA TYR A 68 0.68 16.71 -3.74
C TYR A 68 -0.81 16.65 -4.09
N ASN A 69 -1.68 17.06 -3.16
CA ASN A 69 -3.14 17.04 -3.36
C ASN A 69 -3.65 15.67 -3.85
N ILE A 70 -3.13 14.59 -3.27
CA ILE A 70 -3.56 13.24 -3.62
C ILE A 70 -5.05 13.07 -3.35
N ALA A 71 -5.78 12.65 -4.38
CA ALA A 71 -7.23 12.52 -4.36
C ALA A 71 -7.69 11.07 -4.09
N PRO A 72 -8.92 10.87 -3.60
CA PRO A 72 -9.55 9.55 -3.57
C PRO A 72 -9.57 8.89 -4.94
N LYS A 73 -9.32 7.57 -4.98
CA LYS A 73 -9.26 6.74 -6.21
C LYS A 73 -8.11 7.06 -7.17
N GLU A 74 -7.28 8.04 -6.85
CA GLU A 74 -6.10 8.36 -7.64
C GLU A 74 -5.09 7.20 -7.57
N ILE A 75 -4.45 6.90 -8.69
CA ILE A 75 -3.36 5.92 -8.73
C ILE A 75 -2.04 6.65 -8.50
N VAL A 76 -1.26 6.15 -7.54
CA VAL A 76 0.06 6.68 -7.17
C VAL A 76 1.09 5.57 -7.34
N ALA A 77 2.09 5.79 -8.17
CA ALA A 77 3.16 4.82 -8.38
C ALA A 77 4.19 4.86 -7.25
N MET A 78 4.69 3.70 -6.88
CA MET A 78 5.67 3.51 -5.83
C MET A 78 6.77 2.57 -6.32
N ASP A 79 8.00 3.05 -6.35
CA ASP A 79 9.21 2.27 -6.70
C ASP A 79 10.14 2.24 -5.49
N PHE A 80 9.93 1.27 -4.62
CA PHE A 80 10.58 1.19 -3.31
C PHE A 80 11.17 -0.17 -3.07
N MET A 81 12.32 -0.19 -2.41
CA MET A 81 12.83 -1.38 -1.75
C MET A 81 11.98 -1.75 -0.52
N ASN A 82 12.24 -2.92 0.05
CA ASN A 82 11.62 -3.32 1.31
C ASN A 82 12.08 -2.39 2.44
N SER A 83 11.21 -1.52 2.89
CA SER A 83 11.50 -0.55 3.94
C SER A 83 10.24 -0.24 4.75
N PRO A 84 10.38 0.28 5.98
CA PRO A 84 9.24 0.80 6.73
C PRO A 84 8.51 1.92 6.00
N GLN A 85 9.24 2.79 5.30
CA GLN A 85 8.70 3.91 4.53
C GLN A 85 7.75 3.43 3.42
N PHE A 86 8.06 2.31 2.76
CA PHE A 86 7.16 1.67 1.81
C PHE A 86 5.80 1.34 2.44
N ILE A 87 5.80 0.75 3.65
CA ILE A 87 4.57 0.38 4.37
C ILE A 87 3.80 1.64 4.79
N PHE A 88 4.50 2.65 5.30
CA PHE A 88 3.88 3.89 5.77
C PHE A 88 3.21 4.64 4.62
N LEU A 89 3.90 4.79 3.50
CA LEU A 89 3.38 5.44 2.30
C LEU A 89 2.18 4.66 1.72
N TRP A 90 2.29 3.34 1.62
CA TRP A 90 1.21 2.49 1.14
C TRP A 90 -0.06 2.65 1.98
N MET A 91 0.04 2.51 3.32
CA MET A 91 -1.10 2.65 4.22
C MET A 91 -1.67 4.07 4.21
N ALA A 92 -0.82 5.09 4.05
CA ALA A 92 -1.24 6.47 3.91
C ALA A 92 -2.07 6.70 2.64
N LEU A 93 -1.66 6.13 1.50
CA LEU A 93 -2.47 6.17 0.28
C LEU A 93 -3.84 5.52 0.48
N TRP A 94 -3.89 4.38 1.15
CA TRP A 94 -5.17 3.77 1.49
C TRP A 94 -6.01 4.62 2.46
N SER A 95 -5.39 5.35 3.38
CA SER A 95 -6.11 6.26 4.28
C SER A 95 -6.73 7.44 3.53
N LEU A 96 -6.14 7.86 2.42
CA LEU A 96 -6.68 8.86 1.51
C LEU A 96 -7.71 8.30 0.50
N GLY A 97 -7.91 6.98 0.48
CA GLY A 97 -8.74 6.32 -0.55
C GLY A 97 -8.06 6.21 -1.91
N ALA A 98 -6.75 6.49 -1.99
CA ALA A 98 -5.95 6.37 -3.21
C ALA A 98 -5.48 4.91 -3.43
N THR A 99 -5.02 4.62 -4.64
CA THR A 99 -4.61 3.29 -5.08
C THR A 99 -3.10 3.26 -5.32
N PRO A 100 -2.30 2.55 -4.52
CA PRO A 100 -0.88 2.36 -4.80
C PRO A 100 -0.66 1.43 -5.99
N ALA A 101 0.31 1.77 -6.85
CA ALA A 101 0.82 0.92 -7.92
C ALA A 101 2.29 0.58 -7.62
N PHE A 102 2.56 -0.69 -7.28
CA PHE A 102 3.89 -1.12 -6.84
C PHE A 102 4.76 -1.53 -8.02
N ILE A 103 5.76 -0.72 -8.31
CA ILE A 103 6.78 -1.01 -9.32
C ILE A 103 7.87 -1.87 -8.68
N ASN A 104 8.40 -2.81 -9.44
CA ASN A 104 9.53 -3.61 -8.99
C ASN A 104 10.81 -2.79 -9.10
N TYR A 105 11.43 -2.48 -7.99
CA TYR A 105 12.63 -1.65 -7.85
C TYR A 105 13.87 -2.19 -8.59
N ASN A 106 13.84 -3.44 -9.07
CA ASN A 106 14.90 -4.01 -9.91
C ASN A 106 14.74 -3.67 -11.41
N LEU A 107 13.62 -3.00 -11.78
CA LEU A 107 13.42 -2.61 -13.17
C LEU A 107 14.26 -1.38 -13.50
N VAL A 108 14.82 -1.39 -14.70
CA VAL A 108 15.60 -0.30 -15.28
C VAL A 108 15.19 -0.07 -16.74
N GLY A 109 15.48 1.09 -17.31
CA GLY A 109 15.25 1.39 -18.72
C GLY A 109 13.79 1.23 -19.14
N ASN A 110 13.56 0.66 -20.33
CA ASN A 110 12.23 0.54 -20.93
C ASN A 110 11.19 -0.21 -20.08
N PRO A 111 11.49 -1.32 -19.39
CA PRO A 111 10.55 -1.96 -18.45
C PRO A 111 10.09 -1.05 -17.32
N LEU A 112 10.95 -0.20 -16.76
CA LEU A 112 10.59 0.79 -15.74
C LEU A 112 9.66 1.85 -16.33
N LEU A 113 10.03 2.46 -17.46
CA LEU A 113 9.21 3.43 -18.18
C LEU A 113 7.82 2.87 -18.52
N HIS A 114 7.79 1.62 -19.00
CA HIS A 114 6.53 0.93 -19.29
C HIS A 114 5.64 0.82 -18.05
N CYS A 115 6.17 0.37 -16.91
CA CYS A 115 5.39 0.26 -15.67
C CYS A 115 4.84 1.60 -15.20
N ILE A 116 5.65 2.67 -15.25
CA ILE A 116 5.20 4.02 -14.90
C ILE A 116 4.07 4.46 -15.84
N ARG A 117 4.23 4.28 -17.16
CA ARG A 117 3.22 4.67 -18.15
C ARG A 117 1.89 3.95 -17.96
N VAL A 118 1.91 2.61 -17.87
CA VAL A 118 0.69 1.81 -17.77
C VAL A 118 0.02 1.91 -16.39
N SER A 119 0.73 2.43 -15.37
CA SER A 119 0.11 2.76 -14.08
C SER A 119 -0.92 3.87 -14.21
N THR A 120 -0.79 4.74 -15.20
CA THR A 120 -1.55 5.99 -15.39
C THR A 120 -1.32 7.03 -14.29
N ALA A 121 -0.42 6.79 -13.34
CA ALA A 121 -0.11 7.70 -12.25
C ALA A 121 0.50 9.01 -12.76
N ARG A 122 0.11 10.14 -12.15
CA ARG A 122 0.74 11.45 -12.41
C ARG A 122 1.94 11.71 -11.50
N ILE A 123 2.16 10.85 -10.51
CA ILE A 123 3.25 10.97 -9.56
C ILE A 123 3.82 9.58 -9.25
N VAL A 124 5.12 9.48 -9.19
CA VAL A 124 5.83 8.30 -8.72
C VAL A 124 6.74 8.68 -7.55
N PHE A 125 6.54 8.01 -6.43
CA PHE A 125 7.47 8.07 -5.29
C PHE A 125 8.53 6.99 -5.46
N VAL A 126 9.77 7.39 -5.33
CA VAL A 126 10.95 6.53 -5.58
C VAL A 126 11.81 6.49 -4.32
N ASP A 127 12.15 5.30 -3.87
CA ASP A 127 13.11 5.11 -2.79
C ASP A 127 14.47 5.71 -3.21
N GLU A 128 15.09 6.47 -2.30
CA GLU A 128 16.39 7.09 -2.55
C GLU A 128 17.46 6.07 -2.96
N GLN A 129 17.38 4.85 -2.44
CA GLN A 129 18.34 3.77 -2.74
C GLN A 129 18.30 3.29 -4.19
N VAL A 130 17.20 3.50 -4.89
CA VAL A 130 17.04 3.13 -6.31
C VAL A 130 17.01 4.34 -7.25
N ARG A 131 17.37 5.51 -6.75
CA ARG A 131 17.50 6.74 -7.56
C ARG A 131 18.31 6.53 -8.84
N SER A 132 19.37 5.74 -8.78
CA SER A 132 20.23 5.44 -9.92
C SER A 132 19.52 4.76 -11.10
N ASN A 133 18.37 4.13 -10.87
CA ASN A 133 17.53 3.53 -11.92
C ASN A 133 16.85 4.61 -12.79
N PHE A 134 16.72 5.83 -12.25
CA PHE A 134 16.15 6.99 -12.95
C PHE A 134 17.27 7.80 -13.61
N THR A 135 17.83 7.23 -14.69
CA THR A 135 18.83 7.92 -15.53
C THR A 135 18.25 9.21 -16.13
N SER A 136 19.11 10.07 -16.68
CA SER A 136 18.66 11.29 -17.41
C SER A 136 17.63 10.96 -18.49
N GLU A 137 17.87 9.88 -19.26
CA GLU A 137 16.94 9.43 -20.31
C GLU A 137 15.55 9.09 -19.75
N ILE A 138 15.48 8.39 -18.60
CA ILE A 138 14.22 8.06 -17.96
C ILE A 138 13.56 9.32 -17.40
N ALA A 139 14.32 10.21 -16.73
CA ALA A 139 13.82 11.45 -16.19
C ALA A 139 13.22 12.34 -17.30
N ASP A 140 13.91 12.49 -18.43
CA ASP A 140 13.43 13.25 -19.58
C ASP A 140 12.16 12.63 -20.18
N ALA A 141 12.13 11.30 -20.31
CA ALA A 141 10.97 10.61 -20.84
C ALA A 141 9.71 10.81 -19.97
N VAL A 142 9.81 10.61 -18.65
CA VAL A 142 8.64 10.69 -17.75
C VAL A 142 8.13 12.12 -17.57
N THR A 143 9.00 13.11 -17.75
CA THR A 143 8.64 14.55 -17.67
C THR A 143 8.10 15.10 -18.99
N SER A 144 8.13 14.32 -20.06
CA SER A 144 7.54 14.71 -21.34
C SER A 144 6.02 14.86 -21.24
N GLN A 145 5.47 15.88 -21.92
CA GLN A 145 4.03 16.14 -22.00
C GLN A 145 3.24 14.96 -22.60
N ASP A 146 3.86 14.21 -23.50
CA ASP A 146 3.23 13.09 -24.22
C ASP A 146 3.39 11.75 -23.49
N PHE A 147 4.13 11.70 -22.37
CA PHE A 147 4.45 10.44 -21.72
C PHE A 147 3.22 9.62 -21.32
N ARG A 148 2.13 10.28 -20.91
CA ARG A 148 0.87 9.66 -20.50
C ARG A 148 -0.24 9.86 -21.54
N ASP A 149 0.07 9.74 -22.83
CA ASP A 149 -0.91 9.89 -23.92
C ASP A 149 -1.68 11.23 -23.82
N GLY A 150 -0.94 12.33 -23.66
CA GLY A 150 -1.50 13.68 -23.56
C GLY A 150 -2.08 14.08 -22.21
N LYS A 151 -1.97 13.22 -21.18
CA LYS A 151 -2.38 13.55 -19.79
C LYS A 151 -1.30 14.30 -18.99
N GLY A 152 -0.24 14.73 -19.67
CA GLY A 152 0.87 15.49 -19.09
C GLY A 152 1.96 14.63 -18.46
N PRO A 153 3.01 15.26 -17.90
CA PRO A 153 4.17 14.60 -17.34
C PRO A 153 3.85 13.80 -16.08
N VAL A 154 4.83 12.99 -15.67
CA VAL A 154 4.84 12.35 -14.36
C VAL A 154 5.81 13.10 -13.44
N GLU A 155 5.33 13.47 -12.27
CA GLU A 155 6.18 14.00 -11.21
C GLU A 155 6.96 12.86 -10.54
N VAL A 156 8.29 12.96 -10.51
CA VAL A 156 9.16 11.98 -9.84
C VAL A 156 9.63 12.56 -8.51
N VAL A 157 9.28 11.89 -7.43
CA VAL A 157 9.64 12.32 -6.07
C VAL A 157 10.55 11.28 -5.44
N PHE A 158 11.83 11.62 -5.28
CA PHE A 158 12.78 10.79 -4.57
C PHE A 158 12.63 10.98 -3.07
N PHE A 159 12.33 9.88 -2.38
CA PHE A 159 12.02 9.89 -0.95
C PHE A 159 13.29 10.02 -0.11
N SER A 160 13.79 11.25 -0.04
CA SER A 160 15.02 11.62 0.68
C SER A 160 14.79 11.79 2.18
N ARG A 161 15.89 11.94 2.95
CA ARG A 161 15.83 12.27 4.37
C ARG A 161 15.11 13.59 4.66
N ASP A 162 15.22 14.58 3.77
CA ASP A 162 14.53 15.86 3.92
C ASP A 162 13.01 15.69 3.81
N ILE A 163 12.55 14.86 2.88
CA ILE A 163 11.13 14.50 2.78
C ILE A 163 10.69 13.76 4.04
N GLU A 164 11.48 12.82 4.53
CA GLU A 164 11.17 12.11 5.77
C GLU A 164 11.02 13.07 6.96
N GLN A 165 11.91 14.06 7.09
CA GLN A 165 11.80 15.11 8.10
C GLN A 165 10.55 15.97 7.93
N GLN A 166 10.20 16.36 6.70
CA GLN A 166 8.96 17.08 6.40
C GLN A 166 7.73 16.28 6.83
N VAL A 167 7.69 14.99 6.52
CA VAL A 167 6.60 14.10 6.95
C VAL A 167 6.52 14.03 8.48
N HIS A 168 7.66 13.86 9.15
CA HIS A 168 7.69 13.77 10.61
C HIS A 168 7.25 15.06 11.32
N SER A 169 7.53 16.23 10.72
CA SER A 169 7.09 17.53 11.22
C SER A 169 5.62 17.85 10.89
N THR A 170 5.01 17.09 9.99
CA THR A 170 3.61 17.28 9.60
C THR A 170 2.69 16.77 10.70
N GLU A 171 1.66 17.54 11.05
CA GLU A 171 0.60 17.09 11.93
C GLU A 171 -0.22 15.98 11.22
N GLY A 172 -0.38 14.84 11.90
CA GLY A 172 -1.14 13.71 11.38
C GLY A 172 -2.64 13.89 11.63
N LEU A 173 -3.40 14.20 10.59
CA LEU A 173 -4.84 14.35 10.65
C LEU A 173 -5.53 13.15 9.98
N ARG A 174 -6.57 12.63 10.65
CA ARG A 174 -7.40 11.58 10.07
C ARG A 174 -8.36 12.18 9.05
N GLU A 175 -8.25 11.73 7.81
CA GLU A 175 -9.21 12.11 6.78
C GLU A 175 -10.61 11.56 7.07
N PRO A 176 -11.68 12.29 6.70
CA PRO A 176 -13.05 11.83 6.87
C PRO A 176 -13.31 10.53 6.10
N ASP A 177 -14.29 9.75 6.54
CA ASP A 177 -14.64 8.47 5.92
C ASP A 177 -15.07 8.62 4.46
N SER A 178 -15.58 9.79 4.07
CA SER A 178 -15.93 10.11 2.68
C SER A 178 -14.78 9.94 1.70
N SER A 179 -13.52 10.11 2.14
CA SER A 179 -12.34 9.88 1.30
C SER A 179 -12.19 8.42 0.85
N ARG A 180 -12.74 7.47 1.60
CA ARG A 180 -12.66 6.02 1.37
C ARG A 180 -14.01 5.37 1.09
N SER A 181 -15.07 6.20 1.02
CA SER A 181 -16.44 5.74 0.83
C SER A 181 -16.66 5.11 -0.53
N GLY A 182 -17.61 4.17 -0.59
CA GLY A 182 -17.99 3.46 -1.81
C GLY A 182 -16.97 2.42 -2.26
N ALA A 183 -16.00 2.04 -1.43
CA ALA A 183 -15.12 0.92 -1.72
C ALA A 183 -15.91 -0.39 -1.72
N VAL A 184 -15.76 -1.18 -2.80
CA VAL A 184 -16.41 -2.48 -2.98
C VAL A 184 -15.37 -3.59 -3.08
N GLY A 185 -15.75 -4.82 -2.73
CA GLY A 185 -14.81 -5.96 -2.70
C GLY A 185 -14.08 -6.21 -4.02
N HIS A 186 -14.74 -6.00 -5.15
CA HIS A 186 -14.13 -6.13 -6.48
C HIS A 186 -13.36 -4.85 -6.92
N GLY A 187 -13.49 -3.75 -6.17
CA GLY A 187 -12.76 -2.52 -6.42
C GLY A 187 -11.25 -2.69 -6.24
N ILE A 188 -10.50 -1.78 -6.86
CA ILE A 188 -9.04 -1.84 -6.88
C ILE A 188 -8.48 -1.46 -5.52
N ALA A 189 -7.71 -2.35 -4.89
CA ALA A 189 -6.97 -2.07 -3.68
C ALA A 189 -5.55 -1.59 -4.02
N LYS A 190 -4.93 -2.20 -5.02
CA LYS A 190 -3.58 -1.89 -5.48
C LYS A 190 -3.33 -2.48 -6.87
N LEU A 191 -2.31 -1.95 -7.55
CA LEU A 191 -1.73 -2.55 -8.75
C LEU A 191 -0.40 -3.21 -8.41
N VAL A 192 -0.13 -4.34 -9.06
CA VAL A 192 1.18 -5.01 -9.05
C VAL A 192 1.55 -5.36 -10.49
N TYR A 193 2.81 -5.63 -10.76
CA TYR A 193 3.26 -5.98 -12.11
C TYR A 193 3.77 -7.42 -12.12
N THR A 194 3.35 -8.17 -13.11
CA THR A 194 3.76 -9.56 -13.34
C THR A 194 4.60 -9.65 -14.60
N SER A 195 5.53 -10.60 -14.64
CA SER A 195 6.31 -10.89 -15.85
C SER A 195 5.36 -11.27 -16.99
N GLY A 196 5.31 -10.45 -18.02
CA GLY A 196 4.53 -10.75 -19.23
C GLY A 196 5.25 -11.75 -20.13
N THR A 197 4.50 -12.59 -20.84
CA THR A 197 5.05 -13.47 -21.89
C THR A 197 5.71 -12.71 -23.04
N THR A 198 5.43 -11.42 -23.17
CA THR A 198 5.96 -10.50 -24.20
C THR A 198 7.19 -9.70 -23.75
N GLY A 199 7.78 -10.02 -22.58
CA GLY A 199 8.99 -9.36 -22.07
C GLY A 199 8.73 -8.08 -21.26
N LEU A 200 7.60 -7.39 -21.42
CA LEU A 200 7.25 -6.22 -20.61
C LEU A 200 6.30 -6.60 -19.47
N PRO A 201 6.48 -6.03 -18.25
CA PRO A 201 5.60 -6.30 -17.13
C PRO A 201 4.16 -5.87 -17.39
N LYS A 202 3.20 -6.71 -17.01
CA LYS A 202 1.77 -6.39 -17.16
C LYS A 202 1.15 -6.00 -15.82
N PRO A 203 0.35 -4.90 -15.77
CA PRO A 203 -0.35 -4.52 -14.55
C PRO A 203 -1.43 -5.55 -14.21
N ALA A 204 -1.41 -6.02 -12.99
CA ALA A 204 -2.41 -6.92 -12.41
C ALA A 204 -3.17 -6.19 -11.31
N ILE A 205 -4.49 -6.17 -11.45
CA ILE A 205 -5.39 -5.58 -10.44
C ILE A 205 -5.55 -6.55 -9.27
N VAL A 206 -5.18 -6.08 -8.09
CA VAL A 206 -5.49 -6.75 -6.83
C VAL A 206 -6.67 -6.04 -6.18
N SER A 207 -7.81 -6.72 -6.13
CA SER A 207 -9.03 -6.17 -5.53
C SER A 207 -9.01 -6.31 -4.00
N TRP A 208 -9.85 -5.57 -3.30
CA TRP A 208 -10.02 -5.68 -1.85
C TRP A 208 -10.41 -7.11 -1.42
N SER A 209 -11.26 -7.78 -2.20
CA SER A 209 -11.60 -9.19 -1.95
C SER A 209 -10.39 -10.11 -2.09
N LYS A 210 -9.53 -9.91 -3.11
CA LYS A 210 -8.29 -10.69 -3.28
C LYS A 210 -7.35 -10.49 -2.10
N VAL A 211 -7.18 -9.24 -1.62
CA VAL A 211 -6.38 -8.94 -0.43
C VAL A 211 -6.93 -9.71 0.78
N ARG A 212 -8.23 -9.66 1.00
CA ARG A 212 -8.89 -10.32 2.14
C ARG A 212 -8.80 -11.84 2.07
N VAL A 213 -9.15 -12.41 0.92
CA VAL A 213 -9.14 -13.87 0.71
C VAL A 213 -7.72 -14.40 0.83
N GLY A 214 -6.75 -13.74 0.21
CA GLY A 214 -5.34 -14.13 0.28
C GLY A 214 -4.81 -14.10 1.70
N GLY A 215 -5.09 -13.02 2.45
CA GLY A 215 -4.73 -12.91 3.85
C GLY A 215 -5.34 -14.03 4.70
N GLY A 216 -6.64 -14.27 4.56
CA GLY A 216 -7.32 -15.34 5.29
C GLY A 216 -6.83 -16.73 4.91
N PHE A 217 -6.54 -16.98 3.63
CA PHE A 217 -6.02 -18.27 3.17
C PHE A 217 -4.67 -18.61 3.84
N VAL A 218 -3.70 -17.70 3.78
CA VAL A 218 -2.37 -17.99 4.33
C VAL A 218 -2.39 -18.03 5.86
N SER A 219 -3.17 -17.15 6.52
CA SER A 219 -3.35 -17.22 7.96
C SER A 219 -3.85 -18.59 8.41
N ASN A 220 -4.89 -19.11 7.75
CA ASN A 220 -5.46 -20.43 8.05
C ASN A 220 -4.51 -21.57 7.67
N TRP A 221 -3.89 -21.50 6.49
CA TRP A 221 -2.98 -22.54 6.00
C TRP A 221 -1.71 -22.66 6.84
N ALA A 222 -1.12 -21.54 7.24
CA ALA A 222 0.05 -21.50 8.09
C ALA A 222 -0.28 -21.64 9.60
N GLY A 223 -1.57 -21.69 9.96
CA GLY A 223 -2.00 -21.78 11.37
C GLY A 223 -1.53 -20.61 12.23
N LEU A 224 -1.45 -19.41 11.63
CA LEU A 224 -0.90 -18.22 12.31
C LEU A 224 -1.69 -17.85 13.55
N LYS A 225 -0.97 -17.64 14.65
CA LYS A 225 -1.49 -17.21 15.94
C LYS A 225 -1.11 -15.75 16.23
N ARG A 226 -1.75 -15.16 17.23
CA ARG A 226 -1.57 -13.75 17.60
C ARG A 226 -0.11 -13.34 17.85
N ASN A 227 0.73 -14.24 18.36
CA ASN A 227 2.11 -13.95 18.74
C ASN A 227 3.13 -14.37 17.68
N ASP A 228 2.67 -14.91 16.55
CA ASP A 228 3.58 -15.35 15.51
C ASP A 228 4.19 -14.14 14.79
N ARG A 229 5.47 -14.28 14.46
CA ARG A 229 6.20 -13.32 13.64
C ARG A 229 6.37 -13.91 12.26
N PHE A 230 6.03 -13.13 11.26
CA PHE A 230 6.20 -13.52 9.88
C PHE A 230 7.38 -12.74 9.27
N TYR A 231 8.35 -13.49 8.74
CA TYR A 231 9.50 -12.93 8.04
C TYR A 231 9.30 -12.97 6.53
N THR A 232 9.64 -11.89 5.85
CA THR A 232 9.58 -11.82 4.38
C THR A 232 10.75 -11.01 3.83
N VAL A 233 11.32 -11.51 2.73
CA VAL A 233 12.39 -10.86 1.95
C VAL A 233 11.87 -10.32 0.62
N SER A 234 10.66 -10.69 0.22
CA SER A 234 10.09 -10.33 -1.09
C SER A 234 9.02 -9.27 -0.97
N VAL A 235 9.12 -8.21 -1.78
CA VAL A 235 8.11 -7.13 -1.86
C VAL A 235 6.73 -7.67 -2.21
N SER A 236 6.65 -8.56 -3.17
CA SER A 236 5.37 -9.10 -3.66
C SER A 236 4.63 -9.92 -2.60
N TRP A 237 5.34 -10.60 -1.71
CA TRP A 237 4.79 -11.44 -0.65
C TRP A 237 4.52 -10.66 0.64
N LEU A 238 5.26 -9.58 0.94
CA LEU A 238 4.97 -8.68 2.06
C LEU A 238 3.51 -8.21 2.04
N LEU A 239 2.99 -8.01 0.86
CA LEU A 239 1.63 -7.57 0.61
C LEU A 239 0.57 -8.57 1.07
N TYR A 240 0.84 -9.87 0.96
CA TYR A 240 -0.05 -10.92 1.47
C TYR A 240 0.01 -11.04 2.99
N ILE A 241 1.17 -10.88 3.57
CA ILE A 241 1.47 -11.23 4.96
C ILE A 241 1.06 -10.13 5.93
N LEU A 242 1.25 -8.87 5.58
CA LEU A 242 0.81 -7.74 6.40
C LEU A 242 -0.68 -7.85 6.75
N PHE A 243 -1.48 -8.36 5.79
CA PHE A 243 -2.92 -8.56 6.00
C PHE A 243 -3.27 -9.82 6.77
N GLN A 244 -2.37 -10.78 6.85
CA GLN A 244 -2.62 -12.02 7.59
C GLN A 244 -2.50 -11.82 9.07
N VAL A 245 -1.50 -11.06 9.53
CA VAL A 245 -1.37 -10.71 10.94
C VAL A 245 -2.58 -9.89 11.40
N LEU A 246 -3.04 -8.95 10.57
CA LEU A 246 -4.29 -8.22 10.81
C LEU A 246 -5.53 -9.13 10.88
N HIS A 247 -5.53 -10.25 10.14
CA HIS A 247 -6.67 -11.18 10.09
C HIS A 247 -6.60 -12.23 11.20
N ALA A 248 -5.43 -12.78 11.52
CA ALA A 248 -5.23 -13.80 12.55
C ALA A 248 -5.59 -13.26 13.95
N GLN A 249 -5.32 -12.00 14.23
CA GLN A 249 -5.68 -11.37 15.51
C GLN A 249 -7.19 -11.27 15.74
N HIS A 250 -8.01 -11.41 14.68
CA HIS A 250 -9.48 -11.35 14.81
C HIS A 250 -10.14 -12.71 15.04
N LEU A 251 -9.51 -13.81 14.64
CA LEU A 251 -10.10 -15.14 14.80
C LEU A 251 -10.09 -15.62 16.26
N THR A 252 -9.23 -15.03 17.10
CA THR A 252 -9.14 -15.37 18.53
C THR A 252 -10.04 -14.54 19.44
N ALA A 253 -10.68 -13.50 18.92
CA ALA A 253 -11.59 -12.64 19.68
C ALA A 253 -13.08 -13.02 19.54
N SER A 254 -13.41 -14.05 18.75
CA SER A 254 -14.78 -14.48 18.45
C SER A 254 -15.04 -15.97 18.67
N LEU A 255 -14.36 -16.59 19.68
CA LEU A 255 -14.72 -17.90 20.24
C LEU A 255 -15.10 -17.75 21.71
#